data_6b4a595e5c92dc3da5bef26c389d65bc
#
_entry.id   6b4a595e5c92dc3da5bef26c389d65bc
#
_cell.length_a   1.000
_cell.length_b   1.000
_cell.length_c   1.000
_cell.angle_alpha   90.00
_cell.angle_beta   90.00
_cell.angle_gamma   90.00
#
_symmetry.space_group_name_H-M   'P 1'
#
loop_
_entity.id
_entity.type
_entity.pdbx_description
1 polymer ?
#
loop_
_entity_poly.entity_id
_entity_poly.type
_entity_poly.pdbx_seq_one_letter_code
_entity_poly.pdbx_strand_id
1 'polypeptide(L)'
;MILHVEKKQLVAPGEIVAEGGYFAGDNVYKENDRIFASRIGLVDVVGNRVLVVPIKGCYVPYVEDPVIGRIVDIGMSGWSVDINAPYPALLPASETFGHRQPFPKADLTKIFDVGDLVLAKVIAFDRTRDPLITVKGPGLGKATSGRVVEISPTKIPRLIGRKGSMISMLKKETGCQIMVGQNGIVLVSGKSSENERVAVSAIYMIEREAHT
;
A
#
# COMPACT_ATOMS: atom_id res chain seq x y z
N MET A 1 24.73 11.73 -21.79
CA MET A 1 23.41 11.22 -21.34
C MET A 1 22.80 10.48 -22.50
N ILE A 2 22.71 9.19 -22.40
CA ILE A 2 22.11 8.34 -23.44
C ILE A 2 20.99 7.54 -22.75
N LEU A 3 19.79 7.58 -23.33
CA LEU A 3 18.68 6.74 -22.94
C LEU A 3 18.64 5.58 -23.95
N HIS A 4 18.77 4.35 -23.45
CA HIS A 4 18.82 3.14 -24.30
C HIS A 4 17.42 2.59 -24.62
N VAL A 5 16.39 3.08 -23.94
CA VAL A 5 15.01 2.62 -24.04
C VAL A 5 14.06 3.82 -24.14
N GLU A 6 12.93 3.63 -24.78
CA GLU A 6 11.91 4.67 -24.88
C GLU A 6 11.12 4.81 -23.57
N LYS A 7 10.59 6.01 -23.34
CA LYS A 7 9.67 6.24 -22.22
C LYS A 7 8.44 5.34 -22.38
N LYS A 8 8.03 4.65 -21.29
CA LYS A 8 6.99 3.63 -21.24
C LYS A 8 7.34 2.31 -21.96
N GLN A 9 8.58 2.11 -22.35
CA GLN A 9 9.03 0.81 -22.84
C GLN A 9 9.11 -0.18 -21.67
N LEU A 10 8.73 -1.42 -21.96
CA LEU A 10 8.85 -2.53 -21.04
C LEU A 10 10.31 -2.98 -20.96
N VAL A 11 10.81 -3.12 -19.74
CA VAL A 11 12.18 -3.61 -19.48
C VAL A 11 12.17 -4.76 -18.48
N ALA A 12 13.16 -5.63 -18.62
CA ALA A 12 13.43 -6.75 -17.73
C ALA A 12 14.55 -6.41 -16.74
N PRO A 13 14.62 -7.11 -15.58
CA PRO A 13 15.74 -6.96 -14.64
C PRO A 13 17.09 -7.23 -15.31
N GLY A 14 18.07 -6.34 -15.07
CA GLY A 14 19.40 -6.40 -15.68
C GLY A 14 19.51 -5.71 -17.04
N GLU A 15 18.43 -5.22 -17.61
CA GLU A 15 18.44 -4.47 -18.86
C GLU A 15 18.96 -3.04 -18.63
N ILE A 16 19.82 -2.55 -19.55
CA ILE A 16 20.37 -1.19 -19.47
C ILE A 16 19.27 -0.21 -19.89
N VAL A 17 18.97 0.74 -19.02
CA VAL A 17 17.95 1.75 -19.24
C VAL A 17 18.56 3.07 -19.71
N ALA A 18 19.65 3.48 -19.06
CA ALA A 18 20.31 4.75 -19.38
C ALA A 18 21.80 4.70 -19.06
N GLU A 19 22.55 5.65 -19.64
CA GLU A 19 23.99 5.82 -19.44
C GLU A 19 24.35 7.31 -19.34
N GLY A 20 25.37 7.64 -18.54
CA GLY A 20 25.85 8.99 -18.36
C GLY A 20 25.20 9.72 -17.19
N GLY A 21 25.01 11.02 -17.28
CA GLY A 21 24.59 11.90 -16.18
C GLY A 21 23.16 11.75 -15.67
N TYR A 22 22.51 10.59 -15.86
CA TYR A 22 21.24 10.30 -15.26
C TYR A 22 21.37 9.85 -13.80
N PHE A 23 20.37 10.16 -12.96
CA PHE A 23 20.24 9.69 -11.59
C PHE A 23 19.34 8.45 -11.53
N ALA A 24 19.76 7.46 -10.75
CA ALA A 24 18.93 6.30 -10.48
C ALA A 24 17.74 6.69 -9.58
N GLY A 25 16.55 6.32 -10.03
CA GLY A 25 15.30 6.45 -9.30
C GLY A 25 14.85 5.12 -8.68
N ASP A 26 13.53 4.92 -8.61
CA ASP A 26 12.95 3.73 -8.04
C ASP A 26 13.06 2.54 -9.01
N ASN A 27 13.32 1.34 -8.47
CA ASN A 27 13.41 0.07 -9.20
C ASN A 27 14.47 0.06 -10.31
N VAL A 28 15.51 0.86 -10.16
CA VAL A 28 16.74 0.81 -10.95
C VAL A 28 17.94 0.89 -10.04
N TYR A 29 19.11 0.46 -10.53
CA TYR A 29 20.37 0.61 -9.83
C TYR A 29 21.44 1.12 -10.79
N LYS A 30 22.43 1.83 -10.25
CA LYS A 30 23.54 2.36 -11.02
C LYS A 30 24.78 1.51 -10.75
N GLU A 31 25.41 1.05 -11.82
CA GLU A 31 26.68 0.38 -11.79
C GLU A 31 27.61 1.03 -12.81
N ASN A 32 28.78 1.50 -12.35
CA ASN A 32 29.68 2.38 -13.10
C ASN A 32 28.96 3.64 -13.59
N ASP A 33 28.80 3.83 -14.89
CA ASP A 33 28.06 4.98 -15.43
C ASP A 33 26.72 4.56 -16.10
N ARG A 34 26.29 3.32 -15.86
CA ARG A 34 25.09 2.72 -16.44
C ARG A 34 24.02 2.51 -15.40
N ILE A 35 22.77 2.69 -15.81
CA ILE A 35 21.59 2.46 -14.99
C ILE A 35 20.85 1.24 -15.55
N PHE A 36 20.60 0.27 -14.67
CA PHE A 36 19.95 -1.01 -14.99
C PHE A 36 18.60 -1.10 -14.30
N ALA A 37 17.63 -1.73 -14.95
CA ALA A 37 16.37 -2.09 -14.33
C ALA A 37 16.60 -3.17 -13.26
N SER A 38 15.98 -3.03 -12.08
CA SER A 38 15.99 -4.04 -11.02
C SER A 38 14.73 -4.88 -11.00
N ARG A 39 13.67 -4.44 -11.68
CA ARG A 39 12.38 -5.11 -11.77
C ARG A 39 11.80 -5.02 -13.19
N ILE A 40 10.93 -5.98 -13.54
CA ILE A 40 10.14 -5.88 -14.75
C ILE A 40 9.14 -4.74 -14.63
N GLY A 41 9.11 -3.83 -15.60
CA GLY A 41 8.25 -2.66 -15.54
C GLY A 41 8.40 -1.73 -16.73
N LEU A 42 7.71 -0.61 -16.68
CA LEU A 42 7.76 0.44 -17.69
C LEU A 42 8.74 1.53 -17.27
N VAL A 43 9.62 1.91 -18.19
CA VAL A 43 10.57 3.00 -17.93
C VAL A 43 9.84 4.34 -17.90
N ASP A 44 10.13 5.14 -16.91
CA ASP A 44 9.75 6.55 -16.86
C ASP A 44 10.95 7.43 -16.56
N VAL A 45 10.90 8.66 -17.05
CA VAL A 45 11.96 9.65 -16.89
C VAL A 45 11.35 10.95 -16.41
N VAL A 46 11.78 11.39 -15.22
CA VAL A 46 11.35 12.65 -14.61
C VAL A 46 12.57 13.57 -14.49
N GLY A 47 12.69 14.55 -15.37
CA GLY A 47 13.90 15.35 -15.50
C GLY A 47 15.11 14.48 -15.86
N ASN A 48 16.14 14.45 -15.00
CA ASN A 48 17.32 13.61 -15.16
C ASN A 48 17.26 12.29 -14.35
N ARG A 49 16.11 11.98 -13.73
CA ARG A 49 15.94 10.78 -12.93
C ARG A 49 15.22 9.71 -13.73
N VAL A 50 15.85 8.55 -13.87
CA VAL A 50 15.28 7.38 -14.56
C VAL A 50 14.75 6.43 -13.51
N LEU A 51 13.54 5.92 -13.72
CA LEU A 51 12.89 4.98 -12.83
C LEU A 51 12.11 3.93 -13.62
N VAL A 52 11.83 2.81 -12.99
CA VAL A 52 10.99 1.75 -13.57
C VAL A 52 9.73 1.60 -12.72
N VAL A 53 8.58 1.75 -13.36
CA VAL A 53 7.28 1.52 -12.74
C VAL A 53 6.95 0.03 -12.90
N PRO A 54 6.92 -0.77 -11.82
CA PRO A 54 6.71 -2.20 -11.94
C PRO A 54 5.28 -2.51 -12.41
N ILE A 55 5.12 -3.50 -13.29
CA ILE A 55 3.80 -3.95 -13.76
C ILE A 55 3.10 -4.78 -12.70
N LYS A 56 3.86 -5.62 -12.00
CA LYS A 56 3.42 -6.41 -10.85
C LYS A 56 4.47 -6.28 -9.74
N GLY A 57 4.02 -6.15 -8.52
CA GLY A 57 4.91 -6.10 -7.36
C GLY A 57 4.13 -6.34 -6.09
N CYS A 58 4.77 -6.98 -5.11
CA CYS A 58 4.27 -6.96 -3.74
C CYS A 58 4.43 -5.55 -3.17
N TYR A 59 3.58 -5.23 -2.24
CA TYR A 59 3.69 -4.00 -1.48
C TYR A 59 4.99 -4.01 -0.65
N VAL A 60 5.72 -2.92 -0.70
CA VAL A 60 6.85 -2.67 0.19
C VAL A 60 6.47 -1.48 1.06
N PRO A 61 6.47 -1.62 2.39
CA PRO A 61 6.04 -0.56 3.29
C PRO A 61 6.92 0.70 3.17
N TYR A 62 6.28 1.86 3.20
CA TYR A 62 6.92 3.16 3.37
C TYR A 62 6.35 3.84 4.61
N VAL A 63 7.19 4.61 5.29
CA VAL A 63 6.74 5.42 6.44
C VAL A 63 5.67 6.41 5.98
N GLU A 64 4.62 6.59 6.80
CA GLU A 64 3.41 7.37 6.54
C GLU A 64 2.38 6.71 5.60
N ASP A 65 2.65 5.53 5.04
CA ASP A 65 1.65 4.82 4.23
C ASP A 65 0.43 4.41 5.07
N PRO A 66 -0.79 4.75 4.65
CA PRO A 66 -1.98 4.12 5.18
C PRO A 66 -2.08 2.69 4.67
N VAL A 67 -2.30 1.74 5.57
CA VAL A 67 -2.45 0.32 5.26
C VAL A 67 -3.67 -0.27 5.92
N ILE A 68 -4.25 -1.26 5.30
CA ILE A 68 -5.32 -2.08 5.88
C ILE A 68 -4.74 -3.46 6.11
N GLY A 69 -4.79 -3.93 7.33
CA GLY A 69 -4.22 -5.23 7.69
C GLY A 69 -5.20 -6.11 8.44
N ARG A 70 -4.84 -7.39 8.53
CA ARG A 70 -5.58 -8.39 9.31
C ARG A 70 -4.71 -8.85 10.47
N ILE A 71 -5.26 -8.87 11.67
CA ILE A 71 -4.59 -9.46 12.83
C ILE A 71 -4.41 -10.96 12.58
N VAL A 72 -3.16 -11.42 12.63
CA VAL A 72 -2.82 -12.84 12.43
C VAL A 72 -2.34 -13.51 13.70
N ASP A 73 -1.80 -12.76 14.64
CA ASP A 73 -1.32 -13.29 15.93
C ASP A 73 -1.34 -12.22 17.01
N ILE A 74 -1.41 -12.65 18.26
CA ILE A 74 -1.41 -11.80 19.46
C ILE A 74 -0.21 -12.16 20.33
N GLY A 75 0.78 -11.28 20.32
CA GLY A 75 1.99 -11.43 21.13
C GLY A 75 1.85 -10.85 22.55
N MET A 76 2.94 -10.88 23.31
CA MET A 76 2.96 -10.38 24.69
C MET A 76 2.84 -8.84 24.78
N SER A 77 3.28 -8.11 23.75
CA SER A 77 3.37 -6.64 23.74
C SER A 77 2.63 -5.97 22.60
N GLY A 78 1.85 -6.72 21.83
CA GLY A 78 1.14 -6.21 20.67
C GLY A 78 0.65 -7.32 19.75
N TRP A 79 0.32 -6.95 18.53
CA TRP A 79 -0.26 -7.83 17.52
C TRP A 79 0.65 -7.94 16.31
N SER A 80 0.67 -9.12 15.71
CA SER A 80 1.20 -9.33 14.37
C SER A 80 0.08 -9.12 13.34
N VAL A 81 0.34 -8.34 12.33
CA VAL A 81 -0.65 -7.89 11.35
C VAL A 81 -0.16 -8.22 9.95
N ASP A 82 -0.94 -8.98 9.21
CA ASP A 82 -0.72 -9.16 7.78
C ASP A 82 -1.17 -7.91 7.04
N ILE A 83 -0.24 -7.25 6.38
CA ILE A 83 -0.47 -6.04 5.60
C ILE A 83 -0.26 -6.28 4.10
N ASN A 84 -0.41 -7.51 3.61
CA ASN A 84 -0.16 -7.86 2.21
C ASN A 84 1.25 -7.47 1.72
N ALA A 85 2.23 -7.57 2.61
CA ALA A 85 3.64 -7.34 2.36
C ALA A 85 4.44 -8.64 2.56
N PRO A 86 5.69 -8.74 2.08
CA PRO A 86 6.53 -9.91 2.35
C PRO A 86 6.83 -10.16 3.84
N TYR A 87 6.58 -9.17 4.68
CA TYR A 87 6.82 -9.19 6.12
C TYR A 87 5.54 -8.86 6.88
N PRO A 88 5.22 -9.54 7.98
CA PRO A 88 4.16 -9.11 8.87
C PRO A 88 4.53 -7.77 9.51
N ALA A 89 3.53 -6.93 9.77
CA ALA A 89 3.73 -5.70 10.52
C ALA A 89 3.50 -5.95 12.01
N LEU A 90 4.22 -5.23 12.84
CA LEU A 90 4.02 -5.23 14.28
C LEU A 90 3.19 -3.99 14.69
N LEU A 91 2.08 -4.23 15.36
CA LEU A 91 1.27 -3.22 16.03
C LEU A 91 1.55 -3.27 17.55
N PRO A 92 2.41 -2.41 18.08
CA PRO A 92 2.65 -2.39 19.52
C PRO A 92 1.40 -1.96 20.29
N ALA A 93 1.17 -2.55 21.46
CA ALA A 93 0.06 -2.15 22.31
C ALA A 93 0.13 -0.67 22.73
N SER A 94 1.32 -0.10 22.85
CA SER A 94 1.53 1.34 23.07
C SER A 94 0.99 2.22 21.96
N GLU A 95 0.85 1.68 20.75
CA GLU A 95 0.33 2.39 19.58
C GLU A 95 -1.20 2.30 19.42
N THR A 96 -1.88 1.59 20.33
CA THR A 96 -3.35 1.50 20.36
C THR A 96 -3.95 2.45 21.39
N PHE A 97 -3.26 2.69 22.49
CA PHE A 97 -3.73 3.54 23.59
C PHE A 97 -2.90 4.82 23.69
N GLY A 98 -3.55 5.93 24.07
CA GLY A 98 -2.83 7.11 24.49
C GLY A 98 -1.99 6.84 25.75
N HIS A 99 -0.90 7.55 25.92
CA HIS A 99 0.13 7.41 26.99
C HIS A 99 -0.36 7.35 28.46
N ARG A 100 -1.65 7.21 28.73
CA ARG A 100 -2.23 7.40 30.05
C ARG A 100 -2.58 6.14 30.85
N GLN A 101 -2.33 4.94 30.33
CA GLN A 101 -2.54 3.75 31.13
C GLN A 101 -1.29 2.88 31.16
N PRO A 102 -0.71 2.63 32.37
CA PRO A 102 0.26 1.57 32.53
C PRO A 102 -0.46 0.25 32.22
N PHE A 103 0.11 -0.55 31.36
CA PHE A 103 -0.41 -1.86 31.01
C PHE A 103 -0.35 -2.81 32.20
N PRO A 104 -1.44 -3.04 32.93
CA PRO A 104 -1.55 -4.28 33.67
C PRO A 104 -2.11 -5.28 32.67
N LYS A 105 -1.38 -6.33 32.29
CA LYS A 105 -1.88 -7.54 31.60
C LYS A 105 -3.27 -7.37 30.93
N ALA A 106 -3.42 -6.25 30.19
CA ALA A 106 -4.67 -5.97 29.51
C ALA A 106 -4.85 -7.09 28.53
N ASP A 107 -5.99 -7.71 28.62
CA ASP A 107 -6.44 -8.76 27.73
C ASP A 107 -6.47 -8.17 26.31
N LEU A 108 -5.35 -8.29 25.60
CA LEU A 108 -5.15 -7.70 24.28
C LEU A 108 -6.22 -8.19 23.30
N THR A 109 -6.79 -9.37 23.56
CA THR A 109 -7.88 -9.96 22.80
C THR A 109 -9.16 -9.12 22.83
N LYS A 110 -9.36 -8.33 23.89
CA LYS A 110 -10.53 -7.44 23.99
C LYS A 110 -10.45 -6.22 23.08
N ILE A 111 -9.27 -5.91 22.57
CA ILE A 111 -9.05 -4.74 21.71
C ILE A 111 -9.11 -5.17 20.27
N PHE A 112 -8.24 -6.09 19.89
CA PHE A 112 -8.21 -6.72 18.58
C PHE A 112 -8.02 -8.22 18.78
N ASP A 113 -8.86 -8.99 18.10
CA ASP A 113 -8.77 -10.45 18.07
C ASP A 113 -8.19 -10.91 16.72
N VAL A 114 -7.71 -12.15 16.68
CA VAL A 114 -7.21 -12.76 15.44
C VAL A 114 -8.32 -12.77 14.38
N GLY A 115 -8.00 -12.29 13.19
CA GLY A 115 -8.94 -12.13 12.09
C GLY A 115 -9.54 -10.73 11.97
N ASP A 116 -9.43 -9.88 12.99
CA ASP A 116 -9.89 -8.50 12.92
C ASP A 116 -9.14 -7.71 11.84
N LEU A 117 -9.88 -6.84 11.17
CA LEU A 117 -9.30 -5.89 10.23
C LEU A 117 -8.98 -4.58 10.94
N VAL A 118 -7.80 -4.06 10.66
CA VAL A 118 -7.34 -2.78 11.22
C VAL A 118 -6.90 -1.83 10.12
N LEU A 119 -7.32 -0.57 10.27
CA LEU A 119 -6.83 0.56 9.49
C LEU A 119 -5.67 1.15 10.28
N ALA A 120 -4.50 1.16 9.70
CA ALA A 120 -3.27 1.57 10.36
C ALA A 120 -2.41 2.44 9.44
N LYS A 121 -1.38 3.01 10.02
CA LYS A 121 -0.37 3.77 9.30
C LYS A 121 1.02 3.24 9.67
N VAL A 122 1.90 3.13 8.69
CA VAL A 122 3.30 2.72 8.91
C VAL A 122 4.04 3.88 9.57
N ILE A 123 4.66 3.64 10.74
CA ILE A 123 5.44 4.65 11.46
C ILE A 123 6.94 4.43 11.37
N ALA A 124 7.37 3.19 11.15
CA ALA A 124 8.77 2.87 10.96
C ALA A 124 8.89 1.60 10.11
N PHE A 125 9.84 1.60 9.21
CA PHE A 125 10.25 0.43 8.45
C PHE A 125 11.70 0.62 8.01
N ASP A 126 12.52 -0.37 8.31
CA ASP A 126 13.82 -0.54 7.70
C ASP A 126 13.99 -2.00 7.28
N ARG A 127 14.94 -2.28 6.41
CA ARG A 127 15.13 -3.66 5.88
C ARG A 127 15.63 -4.66 6.91
N THR A 128 15.92 -4.23 8.12
CA THR A 128 16.45 -5.06 9.22
C THR A 128 15.41 -5.40 10.27
N ARG A 129 14.23 -4.77 10.21
CA ARG A 129 13.15 -4.92 11.19
C ARG A 129 11.80 -5.00 10.50
N ASP A 130 10.87 -5.69 11.13
CA ASP A 130 9.48 -5.72 10.70
C ASP A 130 8.86 -4.31 10.71
N PRO A 131 7.94 -4.02 9.78
CA PRO A 131 7.25 -2.74 9.75
C PRO A 131 6.50 -2.49 11.06
N LEU A 132 6.69 -1.31 11.65
CA LEU A 132 5.89 -0.86 12.78
C LEU A 132 4.71 -0.04 12.28
N ILE A 133 3.52 -0.34 12.80
CA ILE A 133 2.30 0.37 12.45
C ILE A 133 1.62 0.95 13.69
N THR A 134 0.82 1.99 13.49
CA THR A 134 0.02 2.65 14.52
C THR A 134 -1.44 2.72 14.10
N VAL A 135 -2.33 2.64 15.06
CA VAL A 135 -3.76 2.95 14.90
C VAL A 135 -4.16 4.26 15.56
N LYS A 136 -3.18 5.04 16.02
CA LYS A 136 -3.39 6.39 16.55
C LYS A 136 -3.56 7.36 15.40
N GLY A 137 -4.74 7.91 15.26
CA GLY A 137 -5.03 8.93 14.27
C GLY A 137 -6.49 8.94 13.85
N PRO A 138 -6.94 10.03 13.23
CA PRO A 138 -8.31 10.11 12.75
C PRO A 138 -8.58 9.08 11.64
N GLY A 139 -9.63 8.29 11.81
CA GLY A 139 -10.03 7.27 10.84
C GLY A 139 -9.21 5.98 10.87
N LEU A 140 -8.26 5.82 11.82
CA LEU A 140 -7.53 4.60 12.09
C LEU A 140 -8.21 3.78 13.19
N GLY A 141 -7.92 2.48 13.25
CA GLY A 141 -8.46 1.57 14.25
C GLY A 141 -9.14 0.34 13.67
N LYS A 142 -9.98 -0.31 14.47
CA LYS A 142 -10.73 -1.51 14.05
C LYS A 142 -11.75 -1.17 12.97
N ALA A 143 -11.72 -1.91 11.87
CA ALA A 143 -12.76 -1.89 10.88
C ALA A 143 -13.95 -2.73 11.36
N THR A 144 -15.10 -2.11 11.56
CA THR A 144 -16.29 -2.78 12.12
C THR A 144 -17.18 -3.44 11.07
N SER A 145 -17.11 -2.99 9.82
CA SER A 145 -17.94 -3.52 8.72
C SER A 145 -17.33 -3.16 7.38
N GLY A 146 -17.68 -3.92 6.35
CA GLY A 146 -17.31 -3.66 4.97
C GLY A 146 -16.79 -4.88 4.24
N ARG A 147 -16.73 -4.77 2.92
CA ARG A 147 -16.11 -5.78 2.04
C ARG A 147 -14.65 -5.44 1.80
N VAL A 148 -13.81 -6.43 1.97
CA VAL A 148 -12.39 -6.34 1.61
C VAL A 148 -12.25 -6.65 0.13
N VAL A 149 -11.55 -5.80 -0.58
CA VAL A 149 -11.20 -5.96 -1.99
C VAL A 149 -9.68 -5.87 -2.09
N GLU A 150 -9.09 -6.84 -2.74
CA GLU A 150 -7.64 -6.84 -3.01
C GLU A 150 -7.40 -6.48 -4.46
N ILE A 151 -6.52 -5.51 -4.67
CA ILE A 151 -6.05 -5.10 -5.99
C ILE A 151 -4.53 -4.98 -5.98
N SER A 152 -3.93 -4.96 -7.15
CA SER A 152 -2.49 -4.75 -7.25
C SER A 152 -2.08 -3.42 -6.61
N PRO A 153 -1.09 -3.39 -5.69
CA PRO A 153 -0.60 -2.15 -5.08
C PRO A 153 -0.16 -1.10 -6.12
N THR A 154 0.35 -1.55 -7.27
CA THR A 154 0.75 -0.67 -8.36
C THR A 154 -0.43 0.08 -9.02
N LYS A 155 -1.67 -0.36 -8.79
CA LYS A 155 -2.89 0.26 -9.32
C LYS A 155 -3.57 1.22 -8.35
N ILE A 156 -3.13 1.24 -7.09
CA ILE A 156 -3.66 2.14 -6.06
C ILE A 156 -3.63 3.62 -6.48
N PRO A 157 -2.53 4.16 -7.05
CA PRO A 157 -2.53 5.55 -7.49
C PRO A 157 -3.61 5.88 -8.52
N ARG A 158 -3.97 4.91 -9.38
CA ARG A 158 -5.03 5.07 -10.36
C ARG A 158 -6.42 5.03 -9.73
N LEU A 159 -6.64 4.13 -8.77
CA LEU A 159 -7.89 4.08 -8.00
C LEU A 159 -8.13 5.38 -7.23
N ILE A 160 -7.08 5.97 -6.67
CA ILE A 160 -7.16 7.26 -5.99
C ILE A 160 -7.43 8.38 -7.02
N GLY A 161 -6.72 8.36 -8.15
CA GLY A 161 -6.78 9.37 -9.20
C GLY A 161 -6.06 10.67 -8.82
N ARG A 162 -6.00 11.60 -9.76
CA ARG A 162 -5.36 12.91 -9.54
C ARG A 162 -6.08 13.68 -8.41
N LYS A 163 -5.36 14.01 -7.34
CA LYS A 163 -5.90 14.69 -6.16
C LYS A 163 -7.13 14.00 -5.54
N GLY A 164 -7.22 12.68 -5.67
CA GLY A 164 -8.33 11.91 -5.13
C GLY A 164 -9.63 11.98 -5.95
N SER A 165 -9.59 12.43 -7.20
CA SER A 165 -10.80 12.63 -8.03
C SER A 165 -11.56 11.34 -8.29
N MET A 166 -10.87 10.24 -8.61
CA MET A 166 -11.50 8.96 -8.92
C MET A 166 -12.19 8.35 -7.69
N ILE A 167 -11.47 8.30 -6.56
CA ILE A 167 -12.04 7.76 -5.33
C ILE A 167 -13.21 8.61 -4.81
N SER A 168 -13.15 9.93 -4.98
CA SER A 168 -14.24 10.84 -4.58
C SER A 168 -15.48 10.64 -5.45
N MET A 169 -15.30 10.43 -6.75
CA MET A 169 -16.38 10.10 -7.68
C MET A 169 -17.03 8.77 -7.28
N LEU A 170 -16.24 7.71 -7.06
CA LEU A 170 -16.75 6.41 -6.63
C LEU A 170 -17.56 6.51 -5.33
N LYS A 171 -17.06 7.21 -4.33
CA LYS A 171 -17.78 7.44 -3.06
C LYS A 171 -19.12 8.15 -3.28
N LYS A 172 -19.16 9.15 -4.16
CA LYS A 172 -20.37 9.93 -4.46
C LYS A 172 -21.40 9.09 -5.19
N GLU A 173 -21.00 8.40 -6.26
CA GLU A 173 -21.92 7.63 -7.11
C GLU A 173 -22.47 6.39 -6.42
N THR A 174 -21.66 5.71 -5.60
CA THR A 174 -22.07 4.48 -4.91
C THR A 174 -22.68 4.75 -3.54
N GLY A 175 -22.47 5.93 -2.97
CA GLY A 175 -22.84 6.23 -1.58
C GLY A 175 -22.08 5.42 -0.54
N CYS A 176 -20.99 4.74 -0.94
CA CYS A 176 -20.17 3.92 -0.07
C CYS A 176 -19.02 4.72 0.55
N GLN A 177 -18.64 4.36 1.76
CA GLN A 177 -17.34 4.73 2.30
C GLN A 177 -16.29 3.76 1.74
N ILE A 178 -15.25 4.28 1.13
CA ILE A 178 -14.16 3.50 0.54
C ILE A 178 -12.87 3.96 1.19
N MET A 179 -12.18 3.03 1.86
CA MET A 179 -10.87 3.25 2.46
C MET A 179 -9.84 2.48 1.66
N VAL A 180 -8.75 3.13 1.30
CA VAL A 180 -7.73 2.58 0.40
C VAL A 180 -6.41 2.49 1.15
N GLY A 181 -5.89 1.28 1.30
CA GLY A 181 -4.53 1.04 1.76
C GLY A 181 -3.54 1.06 0.60
N GLN A 182 -2.35 1.61 0.82
CA GLN A 182 -1.27 1.57 -0.18
C GLN A 182 -0.80 0.13 -0.47
N ASN A 183 -1.11 -0.78 0.44
CA ASN A 183 -0.80 -2.21 0.33
C ASN A 183 -1.72 -3.00 -0.62
N GLY A 184 -2.60 -2.33 -1.36
CA GLY A 184 -3.50 -2.98 -2.31
C GLY A 184 -4.80 -3.48 -1.69
N ILE A 185 -5.01 -3.29 -0.38
CA ILE A 185 -6.26 -3.66 0.28
C ILE A 185 -7.18 -2.45 0.31
N VAL A 186 -8.41 -2.65 -0.10
CA VAL A 186 -9.47 -1.63 -0.11
C VAL A 186 -10.63 -2.13 0.71
N LEU A 187 -11.13 -1.30 1.62
CA LEU A 187 -12.33 -1.59 2.41
C LEU A 187 -13.50 -0.75 1.89
N VAL A 188 -14.56 -1.43 1.50
CA VAL A 188 -15.79 -0.83 0.99
C VAL A 188 -16.92 -1.08 1.98
N SER A 189 -17.51 -0.02 2.52
CA SER A 189 -18.64 -0.09 3.45
C SER A 189 -19.78 0.78 2.95
N GLY A 190 -20.93 0.18 2.73
CA GLY A 190 -22.13 0.84 2.21
C GLY A 190 -23.34 0.62 3.10
N LYS A 191 -24.38 1.42 2.87
CA LYS A 191 -25.69 1.24 3.53
C LYS A 191 -26.46 0.03 3.01
N SER A 192 -26.13 -0.43 1.79
CA SER A 192 -26.80 -1.54 1.13
C SER A 192 -25.74 -2.44 0.48
N SER A 193 -25.97 -3.75 0.56
CA SER A 193 -25.09 -4.75 -0.07
C SER A 193 -25.02 -4.60 -1.61
N GLU A 194 -26.03 -4.01 -2.22
CA GLU A 194 -26.06 -3.72 -3.64
C GLU A 194 -25.09 -2.60 -4.00
N ASN A 195 -25.09 -1.51 -3.26
CA ASN A 195 -24.16 -0.40 -3.43
C ASN A 195 -22.71 -0.86 -3.25
N GLU A 196 -22.47 -1.72 -2.25
CA GLU A 196 -21.13 -2.31 -2.06
C GLU A 196 -20.70 -3.15 -3.27
N ARG A 197 -21.61 -3.95 -3.85
CA ARG A 197 -21.31 -4.75 -5.06
C ARG A 197 -20.96 -3.87 -6.26
N VAL A 198 -21.72 -2.78 -6.45
CA VAL A 198 -21.44 -1.81 -7.52
C VAL A 198 -20.07 -1.17 -7.32
N ALA A 199 -19.76 -0.73 -6.10
CA ALA A 199 -18.46 -0.14 -5.78
C ALA A 199 -17.31 -1.13 -6.01
N VAL A 200 -17.45 -2.37 -5.56
CA VAL A 200 -16.45 -3.45 -5.78
C VAL A 200 -16.25 -3.73 -7.26
N SER A 201 -17.35 -3.83 -8.04
CA SER A 201 -17.27 -4.05 -9.49
C SER A 201 -16.54 -2.90 -10.20
N ALA A 202 -16.80 -1.66 -9.80
CA ALA A 202 -16.13 -0.48 -10.34
C ALA A 202 -14.63 -0.46 -10.00
N ILE A 203 -14.25 -0.87 -8.79
CA ILE A 203 -12.83 -1.00 -8.38
C ILE A 203 -12.11 -2.02 -9.27
N TYR A 204 -12.67 -3.21 -9.48
CA TYR A 204 -12.08 -4.23 -10.35
C TYR A 204 -12.03 -3.79 -11.83
N MET A 205 -13.02 -3.02 -12.29
CA MET A 205 -13.01 -2.46 -13.65
C MET A 205 -11.83 -1.49 -13.83
N ILE A 206 -11.61 -0.61 -12.86
CA ILE A 206 -10.46 0.32 -12.85
C ILE A 206 -9.14 -0.45 -12.83
N GLU A 207 -9.05 -1.55 -12.09
CA GLU A 207 -7.86 -2.40 -12.08
C GLU A 207 -7.59 -3.03 -13.43
N ARG A 208 -8.61 -3.55 -14.11
CA ARG A 208 -8.48 -4.20 -15.44
C ARG A 208 -8.08 -3.21 -16.54
N GLU A 209 -8.73 -2.07 -16.60
CA GLU A 209 -8.52 -1.06 -17.64
C GLU A 209 -7.20 -0.30 -17.48
N ALA A 210 -6.46 -0.59 -16.43
CA ALA A 210 -5.19 0.05 -16.13
C ALA A 210 -4.01 -0.34 -17.06
N HIS A 211 -4.27 -0.97 -18.20
CA HIS A 211 -3.25 -1.35 -19.19
C HIS A 211 -3.09 -0.34 -20.34
N THR A 212 -3.82 0.76 -20.31
CA THR A 212 -3.71 1.84 -21.32
C THR A 212 -3.05 3.08 -20.75
#